data_00d76b1cde1addf45ba6bc277f1cf684
#
_entry.id   00d76b1cde1addf45ba6bc277f1cf684
#
_cell.length_a   1.000
_cell.length_b   1.000
_cell.length_c   1.000
_cell.angle_alpha   90.00
_cell.angle_beta   90.00
_cell.angle_gamma   90.00
#
_symmetry.space_group_name_H-M   'P 1'
#
loop_
_entity.id
_entity.type
_entity.pdbx_description
1 polymer ?
#
loop_
_entity_poly.entity_id
_entity_poly.type
_entity_poly.pdbx_seq_one_letter_code
_entity_poly.pdbx_strand_id
1 'polypeptide(L)'
;MKMLIKRAKEEKEARKLQPCRMLENPPDNGLLVPQLVPVAYQVYEAREVLLSGVSKLVKVIPVQKCRFCHELHIGHVGHEIRTCTGPGSGMRSSTHVWRKGRVHDVVFSPKSYHLYDRVGKPRVVHDESRRVPRIPAIVELCIQAGVDLEKHPTKRRTKPVYSIEGRIVDFEQAKENDENEPRNFILDKETDQLEESHEGVTDLREISIGTMESWFKMISGAKKIMEKYGVLTCGYCPEVQVGPKGHKVRMCKATKHQHRDGLHAWQEATIDDLVAPNYVWHVRDTNGLPLDNKLKRYYGKAPAVVELCVQAGAPVPDQYRSMMRLDVVPPDRDEVDLVA
;
A
#
# COMPACT_ATOMS: atom_id res chain seq x y z
N MET A 1 -35.04 2.79 -10.31
CA MET A 1 -35.30 1.88 -9.18
C MET A 1 -36.00 0.58 -9.60
N LYS A 2 -37.18 0.59 -10.29
CA LYS A 2 -37.87 -0.65 -10.71
C LYS A 2 -37.00 -1.59 -11.58
N MET A 3 -36.20 -1.07 -12.51
CA MET A 3 -35.29 -1.88 -13.35
C MET A 3 -34.17 -2.57 -12.52
N LEU A 4 -33.61 -1.89 -11.53
CA LEU A 4 -32.60 -2.48 -10.65
C LEU A 4 -33.16 -3.61 -9.78
N ILE A 5 -34.39 -3.43 -9.29
CA ILE A 5 -35.11 -4.47 -8.53
C ILE A 5 -35.41 -5.68 -9.41
N LYS A 6 -35.84 -5.45 -10.66
CA LYS A 6 -36.09 -6.53 -11.63
C LYS A 6 -34.82 -7.30 -11.93
N ARG A 7 -33.71 -6.61 -12.24
CA ARG A 7 -32.43 -7.23 -12.50
C ARG A 7 -31.93 -8.03 -11.30
N ALA A 8 -32.07 -7.49 -10.08
CA ALA A 8 -31.66 -8.20 -8.85
C ALA A 8 -32.50 -9.48 -8.62
N LYS A 9 -33.79 -9.47 -9.00
CA LYS A 9 -34.64 -10.67 -8.94
C LYS A 9 -34.23 -11.69 -9.99
N GLU A 10 -33.99 -11.26 -11.23
CA GLU A 10 -33.53 -12.12 -12.33
C GLU A 10 -32.17 -12.77 -11.99
N GLU A 11 -31.23 -11.99 -11.43
CA GLU A 11 -29.94 -12.53 -10.95
C GLU A 11 -30.12 -13.52 -9.80
N LYS A 12 -31.08 -13.31 -8.91
CA LYS A 12 -31.38 -14.23 -7.81
C LYS A 12 -31.99 -15.53 -8.32
N GLU A 13 -32.87 -15.49 -9.29
CA GLU A 13 -33.47 -16.66 -9.92
C GLU A 13 -32.46 -17.45 -10.76
N ALA A 14 -31.63 -16.77 -11.53
CA ALA A 14 -30.56 -17.37 -12.29
C ALA A 14 -29.55 -18.13 -11.37
N ARG A 15 -29.28 -17.60 -10.18
CA ARG A 15 -28.43 -18.28 -9.18
C ARG A 15 -29.04 -19.56 -8.65
N LYS A 16 -30.38 -19.64 -8.48
CA LYS A 16 -31.06 -20.84 -8.03
C LYS A 16 -30.98 -21.99 -9.04
N LEU A 17 -30.87 -21.65 -10.33
CA LEU A 17 -30.74 -22.61 -11.41
C LEU A 17 -29.30 -23.14 -11.59
N GLN A 18 -28.30 -22.57 -10.89
CA GLN A 18 -26.94 -23.03 -10.95
C GLN A 18 -26.81 -24.37 -10.21
N PRO A 19 -26.25 -25.41 -10.84
CA PRO A 19 -26.03 -26.67 -10.17
C PRO A 19 -25.02 -26.53 -9.03
N CYS A 20 -25.09 -27.45 -8.06
CA CYS A 20 -24.05 -27.58 -7.04
C CYS A 20 -22.69 -27.77 -7.72
N ARG A 21 -21.76 -26.85 -7.50
CA ARG A 21 -20.47 -26.83 -8.15
C ARG A 21 -19.36 -26.67 -7.12
N MET A 22 -18.39 -27.56 -7.17
CA MET A 22 -17.14 -27.36 -6.46
C MET A 22 -16.38 -26.22 -7.13
N LEU A 23 -15.81 -25.31 -6.34
CA LEU A 23 -14.89 -24.31 -6.83
C LEU A 23 -13.51 -24.95 -6.97
N GLU A 24 -13.09 -25.18 -8.21
CA GLU A 24 -11.92 -26.01 -8.54
C GLU A 24 -10.59 -25.29 -8.28
N ASN A 25 -10.57 -23.97 -8.48
CA ASN A 25 -9.33 -23.22 -8.50
C ASN A 25 -9.05 -22.48 -7.18
N PRO A 26 -7.90 -22.73 -6.52
CA PRO A 26 -7.45 -21.87 -5.44
C PRO A 26 -7.09 -20.48 -6.01
N PRO A 27 -7.28 -19.41 -5.23
CA PRO A 27 -7.73 -19.36 -3.85
C PRO A 27 -9.26 -19.25 -3.69
N ASP A 28 -10.05 -19.32 -4.76
CA ASP A 28 -11.51 -19.08 -4.72
C ASP A 28 -12.24 -20.20 -3.97
N ASN A 29 -11.70 -21.42 -4.02
CA ASN A 29 -12.21 -22.58 -3.27
C ASN A 29 -11.78 -22.61 -1.80
N GLY A 30 -11.15 -21.57 -1.28
CA GLY A 30 -10.71 -21.46 0.11
C GLY A 30 -9.37 -22.12 0.43
N LEU A 31 -8.80 -22.87 -0.51
CA LEU A 31 -7.47 -23.47 -0.35
C LEU A 31 -6.39 -22.45 -0.67
N LEU A 32 -5.21 -22.65 -0.06
CA LEU A 32 -4.04 -21.86 -0.42
C LEU A 32 -3.53 -22.25 -1.82
N VAL A 33 -2.85 -21.32 -2.48
CA VAL A 33 -2.06 -21.58 -3.69
C VAL A 33 -0.66 -21.99 -3.23
N PRO A 34 -0.28 -23.29 -3.27
CA PRO A 34 0.95 -23.77 -2.61
C PRO A 34 2.21 -23.08 -3.09
N GLN A 35 2.28 -22.76 -4.38
CA GLN A 35 3.44 -22.09 -5.00
C GLN A 35 3.61 -20.64 -4.55
N LEU A 36 2.55 -20.00 -4.05
CA LEU A 36 2.58 -18.61 -3.59
C LEU A 36 2.86 -18.48 -2.10
N VAL A 37 2.75 -19.53 -1.32
CA VAL A 37 3.04 -19.50 0.14
C VAL A 37 4.49 -19.05 0.40
N PRO A 38 5.52 -19.66 -0.21
CA PRO A 38 6.90 -19.19 -0.02
C PRO A 38 7.12 -17.74 -0.50
N VAL A 39 6.43 -17.35 -1.59
CA VAL A 39 6.50 -15.96 -2.10
C VAL A 39 5.91 -14.99 -1.09
N ALA A 40 4.80 -15.35 -0.43
CA ALA A 40 4.18 -14.51 0.59
C ALA A 40 5.10 -14.29 1.80
N TYR A 41 5.79 -15.32 2.28
CA TYR A 41 6.81 -15.17 3.32
C TYR A 41 7.96 -14.28 2.87
N GLN A 42 8.47 -14.46 1.65
CA GLN A 42 9.53 -13.60 1.11
C GLN A 42 9.12 -12.13 1.00
N VAL A 43 7.85 -11.85 0.64
CA VAL A 43 7.30 -10.47 0.60
C VAL A 43 7.22 -9.88 2.00
N TYR A 44 6.74 -10.66 2.97
CA TYR A 44 6.64 -10.25 4.36
C TYR A 44 8.01 -9.93 4.94
N GLU A 45 8.98 -10.83 4.80
CA GLU A 45 10.37 -10.63 5.25
C GLU A 45 11.03 -9.43 4.56
N ALA A 46 10.86 -9.30 3.23
CA ALA A 46 11.39 -8.17 2.49
C ALA A 46 10.82 -6.84 2.99
N ARG A 47 9.54 -6.81 3.39
CA ARG A 47 8.94 -5.62 4.02
C ARG A 47 9.60 -5.28 5.35
N GLU A 48 9.85 -6.26 6.21
CA GLU A 48 10.50 -6.02 7.50
C GLU A 48 11.94 -5.49 7.33
N VAL A 49 12.71 -6.09 6.43
CA VAL A 49 14.06 -5.61 6.07
C VAL A 49 14.01 -4.19 5.51
N LEU A 50 13.06 -3.90 4.61
CA LEU A 50 12.83 -2.56 4.06
C LEU A 50 12.59 -1.54 5.17
N LEU A 51 11.66 -1.81 6.08
CA LEU A 51 11.32 -0.87 7.17
C LEU A 51 12.49 -0.64 8.12
N SER A 52 13.23 -1.69 8.46
CA SER A 52 14.45 -1.61 9.27
C SER A 52 15.51 -0.76 8.57
N GLY A 53 15.77 -1.02 7.29
CA GLY A 53 16.74 -0.26 6.49
C GLY A 53 16.35 1.22 6.38
N VAL A 54 15.09 1.52 6.01
CA VAL A 54 14.59 2.90 5.96
C VAL A 54 14.70 3.58 7.33
N SER A 55 14.42 2.88 8.43
CA SER A 55 14.57 3.41 9.78
C SER A 55 16.01 3.83 10.10
N LYS A 56 17.01 3.05 9.66
CA LYS A 56 18.44 3.40 9.79
C LYS A 56 18.78 4.61 8.90
N LEU A 57 18.34 4.61 7.65
CA LEU A 57 18.65 5.67 6.68
C LEU A 57 18.08 7.03 7.05
N VAL A 58 16.84 7.12 7.56
CA VAL A 58 16.21 8.41 7.95
C VAL A 58 16.83 9.03 9.20
N LYS A 59 17.67 8.30 9.95
CA LYS A 59 18.47 8.85 11.05
C LYS A 59 19.64 9.70 10.52
N VAL A 60 20.17 9.36 9.33
CA VAL A 60 21.34 9.99 8.71
C VAL A 60 20.92 10.97 7.62
N ILE A 61 19.98 10.59 6.76
CA ILE A 61 19.51 11.41 5.65
C ILE A 61 18.16 12.04 6.04
N PRO A 62 18.09 13.38 6.13
CA PRO A 62 16.88 14.06 6.54
C PRO A 62 15.74 13.87 5.53
N VAL A 63 14.56 13.66 6.05
CA VAL A 63 13.32 13.59 5.30
C VAL A 63 12.45 14.77 5.70
N GLN A 64 11.95 15.50 4.74
CA GLN A 64 11.07 16.64 4.94
C GLN A 64 9.67 16.32 4.38
N LYS A 65 8.62 16.63 5.15
CA LYS A 65 7.23 16.48 4.72
C LYS A 65 6.49 17.80 4.83
N CYS A 66 5.70 18.14 3.83
CA CYS A 66 4.84 19.31 3.91
C CYS A 66 3.73 19.12 4.97
N ARG A 67 3.45 20.18 5.75
CA ARG A 67 2.37 20.18 6.76
C ARG A 67 0.97 20.21 6.15
N PHE A 68 0.84 20.66 4.90
CA PHE A 68 -0.45 20.97 4.28
C PHE A 68 -0.83 20.05 3.13
N CYS A 69 0.14 19.41 2.48
CA CYS A 69 -0.09 18.43 1.42
C CYS A 69 0.73 17.16 1.66
N HIS A 70 0.66 16.21 0.73
CA HIS A 70 1.38 14.94 0.85
C HIS A 70 2.82 15.00 0.30
N GLU A 71 3.27 16.17 -0.18
CA GLU A 71 4.60 16.32 -0.75
C GLU A 71 5.68 15.98 0.27
N LEU A 72 6.64 15.18 -0.18
CA LEU A 72 7.81 14.72 0.54
C LEU A 72 9.08 15.20 -0.17
N HIS A 73 10.12 15.44 0.57
CA HIS A 73 11.44 15.76 0.05
C HIS A 73 12.51 15.01 0.84
N ILE A 74 13.49 14.45 0.15
CA ILE A 74 14.65 13.78 0.76
C ILE A 74 15.82 14.77 0.68
N GLY A 75 16.33 15.18 1.83
CA GLY A 75 17.42 16.15 1.93
C GLY A 75 17.26 17.11 3.10
N HIS A 76 18.32 17.88 3.37
CA HIS A 76 18.39 18.81 4.51
C HIS A 76 17.43 19.99 4.36
N VAL A 77 17.33 20.54 3.16
CA VAL A 77 16.51 21.71 2.88
C VAL A 77 15.42 21.33 1.89
N GLY A 78 14.17 21.60 2.24
CA GLY A 78 13.04 21.34 1.37
C GLY A 78 13.09 22.20 0.11
N HIS A 79 12.57 21.69 -1.01
CA HIS A 79 12.60 22.39 -2.29
C HIS A 79 11.69 23.64 -2.30
N GLU A 80 12.00 24.59 -3.19
CA GLU A 80 11.25 25.83 -3.42
C GLU A 80 10.25 25.72 -4.59
N ILE A 81 10.08 24.52 -5.15
CA ILE A 81 9.14 24.30 -6.25
C ILE A 81 7.70 24.51 -5.76
N ARG A 82 6.95 25.35 -6.48
CA ARG A 82 5.58 25.75 -6.13
C ARG A 82 4.56 24.70 -6.61
N THR A 83 4.36 23.66 -5.81
CA THR A 83 3.45 22.53 -6.10
C THR A 83 2.50 22.21 -4.95
N CYS A 84 2.50 23.00 -3.87
CA CYS A 84 1.64 22.74 -2.74
C CYS A 84 0.16 22.87 -3.11
N THR A 85 -0.61 21.79 -2.93
CA THR A 85 -2.06 21.73 -3.16
C THR A 85 -2.87 21.75 -1.85
N GLY A 86 -2.21 21.93 -0.73
CA GLY A 86 -2.86 21.93 0.58
C GLY A 86 -3.68 23.20 0.86
N PRO A 87 -4.48 23.19 1.94
CA PRO A 87 -5.31 24.33 2.32
C PRO A 87 -4.50 25.64 2.40
N GLY A 88 -5.05 26.71 1.85
CA GLY A 88 -4.41 28.03 1.83
C GLY A 88 -3.16 28.11 0.95
N SER A 89 -2.96 27.20 0.00
CA SER A 89 -1.78 27.18 -0.89
C SER A 89 -1.63 28.45 -1.70
N GLY A 90 -2.72 29.04 -2.17
CA GLY A 90 -2.70 30.31 -2.94
C GLY A 90 -2.09 31.46 -2.13
N MET A 91 -2.42 31.60 -0.86
CA MET A 91 -1.85 32.63 0.03
C MET A 91 -0.34 32.46 0.26
N ARG A 92 0.19 31.25 0.05
CA ARG A 92 1.61 30.93 0.15
C ARG A 92 2.29 30.82 -1.22
N SER A 93 1.68 31.30 -2.27
CA SER A 93 2.20 31.13 -3.64
C SER A 93 2.53 29.65 -3.96
N SER A 94 1.72 28.74 -3.47
CA SER A 94 1.88 27.26 -3.58
C SER A 94 3.23 26.73 -3.05
N THR A 95 3.90 27.45 -2.14
CA THR A 95 5.10 26.96 -1.44
C THR A 95 4.76 25.94 -0.36
N HIS A 96 5.72 25.09 -0.02
CA HIS A 96 5.57 24.09 1.03
C HIS A 96 6.03 24.62 2.39
N VAL A 97 5.40 24.11 3.45
CA VAL A 97 5.85 24.31 4.83
C VAL A 97 6.36 22.98 5.35
N TRP A 98 7.68 22.86 5.42
CA TRP A 98 8.36 21.62 5.73
C TRP A 98 8.40 21.32 7.22
N ARG A 99 8.27 20.05 7.57
CA ARG A 99 8.52 19.47 8.89
C ARG A 99 9.34 18.20 8.74
N LYS A 100 9.98 17.73 9.80
CA LYS A 100 10.69 16.44 9.82
C LYS A 100 9.72 15.31 9.47
N GLY A 101 10.10 14.50 8.47
CA GLY A 101 9.41 13.27 8.07
C GLY A 101 9.88 12.07 8.88
N ARG A 102 9.18 10.95 8.73
CA ARG A 102 9.41 9.69 9.43
C ARG A 102 9.40 8.52 8.45
N VAL A 103 9.72 7.32 8.91
CA VAL A 103 9.70 6.07 8.12
C VAL A 103 8.41 5.90 7.32
N HIS A 104 7.25 6.05 7.98
CA HIS A 104 5.95 5.89 7.33
C HIS A 104 5.61 6.98 6.29
N ASP A 105 6.35 8.10 6.28
CA ASP A 105 6.23 9.10 5.23
C ASP A 105 6.97 8.65 3.96
N VAL A 106 8.08 7.90 4.12
CA VAL A 106 8.86 7.33 3.01
C VAL A 106 8.19 6.05 2.47
N VAL A 107 7.82 5.13 3.38
CA VAL A 107 7.14 3.88 3.05
C VAL A 107 5.69 3.97 3.52
N PHE A 108 4.85 4.56 2.67
CA PHE A 108 3.41 4.59 2.95
C PHE A 108 2.79 3.23 2.61
N SER A 109 2.03 2.69 3.55
CA SER A 109 1.28 1.45 3.35
C SER A 109 -0.20 1.71 3.58
N PRO A 110 -1.05 1.67 2.54
CA PRO A 110 -2.49 1.75 2.72
C PRO A 110 -2.97 0.61 3.62
N LYS A 111 -4.00 0.87 4.43
CA LYS A 111 -4.55 -0.13 5.36
C LYS A 111 -5.80 -0.78 4.77
N SER A 112 -5.87 -2.11 4.87
CA SER A 112 -7.03 -2.93 4.52
C SER A 112 -7.67 -3.51 5.79
N TYR A 113 -8.97 -3.82 5.75
CA TYR A 113 -9.58 -4.63 6.79
C TYR A 113 -9.08 -6.07 6.71
N HIS A 114 -8.70 -6.62 7.84
CA HIS A 114 -8.33 -8.02 7.96
C HIS A 114 -9.54 -8.94 7.75
N LEU A 115 -9.40 -9.97 6.91
CA LEU A 115 -10.44 -10.96 6.67
C LEU A 115 -10.06 -12.29 7.33
N TYR A 116 -10.70 -12.57 8.46
CA TYR A 116 -10.53 -13.87 9.12
C TYR A 116 -10.92 -15.04 8.22
N ASP A 117 -12.06 -14.93 7.56
CA ASP A 117 -12.53 -15.92 6.58
C ASP A 117 -12.75 -15.23 5.22
N ARG A 118 -11.73 -15.31 4.39
CA ARG A 118 -11.70 -14.72 3.05
C ARG A 118 -12.82 -15.24 2.13
N VAL A 119 -13.26 -16.48 2.31
CA VAL A 119 -14.22 -17.13 1.42
C VAL A 119 -15.63 -17.14 1.99
N GLY A 120 -15.81 -17.59 3.24
CA GLY A 120 -17.12 -17.65 3.88
C GLY A 120 -17.66 -16.27 4.27
N LYS A 121 -16.75 -15.36 4.72
CA LYS A 121 -17.08 -13.97 5.07
C LYS A 121 -16.19 -12.98 4.31
N PRO A 122 -16.36 -12.83 2.99
CA PRO A 122 -15.45 -12.07 2.14
C PRO A 122 -15.62 -10.54 2.22
N ARG A 123 -16.48 -10.03 3.10
CA ARG A 123 -16.77 -8.59 3.24
C ARG A 123 -16.95 -8.19 4.69
N VAL A 124 -16.38 -7.06 5.05
CA VAL A 124 -16.66 -6.36 6.30
C VAL A 124 -17.83 -5.43 6.06
N VAL A 125 -18.86 -5.48 6.94
CA VAL A 125 -20.01 -4.58 6.92
C VAL A 125 -19.83 -3.41 7.88
N HIS A 126 -20.67 -2.37 7.75
CA HIS A 126 -20.48 -1.12 8.49
C HIS A 126 -20.51 -1.33 10.00
N ASP A 127 -21.45 -2.13 10.49
CA ASP A 127 -21.68 -2.33 11.92
C ASP A 127 -20.57 -3.08 12.63
N GLU A 128 -19.82 -3.90 11.92
CA GLU A 128 -18.67 -4.65 12.46
C GLU A 128 -17.32 -3.94 12.26
N SER A 129 -17.29 -2.85 11.50
CA SER A 129 -16.06 -2.15 11.09
C SER A 129 -15.15 -1.72 12.24
N ARG A 130 -15.73 -1.47 13.41
CA ARG A 130 -14.97 -1.09 14.62
C ARG A 130 -14.29 -2.27 15.31
N ARG A 131 -14.75 -3.50 15.03
CA ARG A 131 -14.24 -4.74 15.64
C ARG A 131 -13.22 -5.45 14.76
N VAL A 132 -13.17 -5.10 13.48
CA VAL A 132 -12.25 -5.72 12.52
C VAL A 132 -11.00 -4.83 12.41
N PRO A 133 -9.80 -5.38 12.67
CA PRO A 133 -8.57 -4.61 12.61
C PRO A 133 -8.27 -4.16 11.17
N ARG A 134 -7.59 -3.02 11.07
CA ARG A 134 -7.04 -2.53 9.80
C ARG A 134 -5.52 -2.62 9.86
N ILE A 135 -4.96 -3.42 9.00
CA ILE A 135 -3.52 -3.67 8.90
C ILE A 135 -3.00 -3.21 7.54
N PRO A 136 -1.67 -3.05 7.35
CA PRO A 136 -1.11 -2.74 6.04
C PRO A 136 -1.63 -3.72 4.98
N ALA A 137 -2.12 -3.21 3.85
CA ALA A 137 -2.76 -4.04 2.83
C ALA A 137 -1.81 -5.12 2.28
N ILE A 138 -0.52 -4.81 2.17
CA ILE A 138 0.49 -5.78 1.75
C ILE A 138 0.65 -6.93 2.77
N VAL A 139 0.53 -6.64 4.07
CA VAL A 139 0.57 -7.68 5.12
C VAL A 139 -0.69 -8.55 5.05
N GLU A 140 -1.86 -7.93 4.85
CA GLU A 140 -3.11 -8.69 4.65
C GLU A 140 -3.02 -9.60 3.42
N LEU A 141 -2.40 -9.12 2.32
CA LEU A 141 -2.17 -9.93 1.14
C LEU A 141 -1.29 -11.16 1.44
N CYS A 142 -0.21 -10.96 2.19
CA CYS A 142 0.68 -12.05 2.60
C CYS A 142 -0.05 -13.06 3.50
N ILE A 143 -0.86 -12.57 4.46
CA ILE A 143 -1.67 -13.42 5.34
C ILE A 143 -2.64 -14.26 4.51
N GLN A 144 -3.38 -13.66 3.60
CA GLN A 144 -4.33 -14.39 2.75
C GLN A 144 -3.62 -15.41 1.85
N ALA A 145 -2.39 -15.14 1.44
CA ALA A 145 -1.58 -16.04 0.62
C ALA A 145 -0.83 -17.13 1.43
N GLY A 146 -0.92 -17.13 2.76
CA GLY A 146 -0.43 -18.26 3.57
C GLY A 146 0.53 -17.91 4.70
N VAL A 147 0.94 -16.64 4.86
CA VAL A 147 1.70 -16.22 6.05
C VAL A 147 0.81 -16.35 7.27
N ASP A 148 1.32 -17.01 8.30
CA ASP A 148 0.63 -17.20 9.56
C ASP A 148 1.16 -16.25 10.62
N LEU A 149 0.29 -15.37 11.13
CA LEU A 149 0.61 -14.39 12.16
C LEU A 149 -0.36 -14.57 13.33
N GLU A 150 0.15 -14.88 14.51
CA GLU A 150 -0.65 -15.08 15.73
C GLU A 150 -1.59 -13.90 16.04
N LYS A 151 -1.13 -12.68 15.78
CA LYS A 151 -1.92 -11.44 15.99
C LYS A 151 -3.09 -11.29 15.01
N HIS A 152 -3.04 -11.98 13.87
CA HIS A 152 -4.03 -11.87 12.80
C HIS A 152 -4.42 -13.26 12.27
N PRO A 153 -5.09 -14.07 13.12
CA PRO A 153 -5.47 -15.44 12.77
C PRO A 153 -6.43 -15.45 11.58
N THR A 154 -6.31 -16.46 10.75
CA THR A 154 -7.14 -16.66 9.56
C THR A 154 -7.67 -18.08 9.51
N LYS A 155 -8.90 -18.25 9.02
CA LYS A 155 -9.44 -19.59 8.76
C LYS A 155 -8.72 -20.23 7.58
N ARG A 156 -8.01 -21.31 7.83
CA ARG A 156 -7.34 -22.15 6.83
C ARG A 156 -8.18 -23.38 6.57
N ARG A 157 -8.44 -23.68 5.30
CA ARG A 157 -9.19 -24.85 4.88
C ARG A 157 -8.27 -25.94 4.32
N THR A 158 -8.60 -27.18 4.62
CA THR A 158 -7.92 -28.36 4.08
C THR A 158 -8.74 -29.00 2.95
N LYS A 159 -10.03 -28.68 2.89
CA LYS A 159 -10.96 -29.14 1.85
C LYS A 159 -11.53 -27.94 1.09
N PRO A 160 -11.78 -28.08 -0.22
CA PRO A 160 -12.38 -27.00 -1.01
C PRO A 160 -13.83 -26.73 -0.58
N VAL A 161 -14.27 -25.49 -0.75
CA VAL A 161 -15.68 -25.11 -0.58
C VAL A 161 -16.46 -25.28 -1.88
N TYR A 162 -17.77 -25.35 -1.74
CA TYR A 162 -18.72 -25.54 -2.84
C TYR A 162 -19.58 -24.32 -3.03
N SER A 163 -20.02 -24.07 -4.27
CA SER A 163 -21.08 -23.11 -4.55
C SER A 163 -22.39 -23.86 -4.79
N ILE A 164 -23.37 -23.62 -3.93
CA ILE A 164 -24.72 -24.15 -4.05
C ILE A 164 -25.66 -22.97 -4.19
N GLU A 165 -26.40 -22.87 -5.28
CA GLU A 165 -27.29 -21.75 -5.57
C GLU A 165 -26.59 -20.38 -5.43
N GLY A 166 -25.32 -20.30 -5.79
CA GLY A 166 -24.53 -19.06 -5.69
C GLY A 166 -24.14 -18.68 -4.24
N ARG A 167 -24.32 -19.60 -3.27
CA ARG A 167 -23.84 -19.47 -1.90
C ARG A 167 -22.61 -20.34 -1.71
N ILE A 168 -21.64 -19.84 -0.99
CA ILE A 168 -20.49 -20.64 -0.59
C ILE A 168 -20.90 -21.54 0.57
N VAL A 169 -20.71 -22.84 0.40
CA VAL A 169 -20.98 -23.87 1.41
C VAL A 169 -19.67 -24.55 1.79
N ASP A 170 -19.36 -24.51 3.05
CA ASP A 170 -18.18 -25.09 3.65
C ASP A 170 -18.59 -26.33 4.45
N PHE A 171 -18.14 -27.52 4.03
CA PHE A 171 -18.41 -28.79 4.71
C PHE A 171 -17.34 -29.15 5.76
N GLU A 172 -16.34 -28.31 5.93
CA GLU A 172 -15.39 -28.48 7.02
C GLU A 172 -16.05 -28.03 8.32
N GLN A 173 -16.14 -28.97 9.30
CA GLN A 173 -16.73 -28.64 10.61
C GLN A 173 -15.97 -27.49 11.25
N ALA A 174 -16.71 -26.48 11.73
CA ALA A 174 -16.12 -25.43 12.54
C ALA A 174 -15.46 -26.06 13.77
N LYS A 175 -14.22 -25.74 14.04
CA LYS A 175 -13.59 -26.12 15.31
C LYS A 175 -14.37 -25.40 16.41
N GLU A 176 -14.74 -26.10 17.49
CA GLU A 176 -15.56 -25.57 18.59
C GLU A 176 -15.04 -24.24 19.20
N ASN A 177 -13.78 -23.90 18.95
CA ASN A 177 -13.17 -22.64 19.39
C ASN A 177 -13.48 -21.44 18.49
N ASP A 178 -14.15 -21.61 17.34
CA ASP A 178 -14.37 -20.52 16.37
C ASP A 178 -15.60 -19.65 16.69
N GLU A 179 -16.53 -20.10 17.54
CA GLU A 179 -17.83 -19.44 17.72
C GLU A 179 -17.92 -18.52 18.96
N ASN A 180 -17.07 -18.63 19.97
CA ASN A 180 -17.32 -18.04 21.29
C ASN A 180 -16.28 -17.08 21.87
N GLU A 181 -15.19 -16.74 21.19
CA GLU A 181 -14.32 -15.68 21.73
C GLU A 181 -14.70 -14.33 21.16
N PRO A 182 -15.13 -13.38 22.03
CA PRO A 182 -15.10 -11.98 21.67
C PRO A 182 -13.62 -11.60 21.51
N ARG A 183 -13.13 -11.66 20.28
CA ARG A 183 -11.75 -11.29 19.95
C ARG A 183 -11.58 -9.82 20.24
N ASN A 184 -11.18 -9.51 21.46
CA ASN A 184 -10.66 -8.21 21.82
C ASN A 184 -9.33 -8.05 21.08
N PHE A 185 -9.41 -7.59 19.84
CA PHE A 185 -8.22 -7.09 19.16
C PHE A 185 -7.73 -5.89 19.94
N ILE A 186 -6.64 -6.08 20.65
CA ILE A 186 -5.91 -4.98 21.28
C ILE A 186 -5.51 -4.09 20.12
N LEU A 187 -6.02 -2.86 20.10
CA LEU A 187 -5.56 -1.82 19.21
C LEU A 187 -4.14 -1.45 19.67
N ASP A 188 -3.17 -2.26 19.27
CA ASP A 188 -1.78 -1.89 19.42
C ASP A 188 -1.59 -0.60 18.59
N LYS A 189 -1.38 0.49 19.28
CA LYS A 189 -0.69 1.62 18.68
C LYS A 189 0.64 1.06 18.23
N GLU A 190 0.86 1.04 16.91
CA GLU A 190 2.19 0.82 16.35
C GLU A 190 3.12 1.82 17.06
N THR A 191 3.74 1.38 18.13
CA THR A 191 4.79 2.13 18.78
C THR A 191 5.99 2.06 17.85
N ASP A 192 6.52 3.21 17.47
CA ASP A 192 7.79 3.41 16.74
C ASP A 192 9.02 2.90 17.57
N GLN A 193 8.84 1.85 18.36
CA GLN A 193 9.90 1.21 19.14
C GLN A 193 10.48 0.04 18.35
N LEU A 194 11.25 0.39 17.30
CA LEU A 194 12.30 -0.51 16.84
C LEU A 194 13.40 -0.46 17.88
N GLU A 195 13.59 -1.57 18.60
CA GLU A 195 14.63 -1.73 19.60
C GLU A 195 15.99 -1.34 19.00
N GLU A 196 16.73 -0.51 19.74
CA GLU A 196 18.08 -0.13 19.39
C GLU A 196 19.01 -1.33 19.63
N SER A 197 19.18 -2.16 18.62
CA SER A 197 20.33 -3.07 18.59
C SER A 197 21.60 -2.24 18.36
N HIS A 198 22.55 -2.30 19.29
CA HIS A 198 23.90 -1.80 19.13
C HIS A 198 24.59 -2.65 18.04
N GLU A 199 24.42 -2.26 16.78
CA GLU A 199 25.16 -2.85 15.67
C GLU A 199 26.40 -2.01 15.37
N GLY A 200 27.51 -2.72 15.16
CA GLY A 200 28.78 -2.14 14.71
C GLY A 200 28.62 -1.29 13.44
N VAL A 201 29.63 -0.51 13.10
CA VAL A 201 29.66 0.42 11.96
C VAL A 201 29.31 -0.33 10.65
N THR A 202 28.02 -0.45 10.36
CA THR A 202 27.55 -1.00 9.08
C THR A 202 27.66 0.12 8.04
N ASP A 203 28.25 -0.17 6.90
CA ASP A 203 28.41 0.80 5.81
C ASP A 203 27.01 1.28 5.34
N LEU A 204 26.81 2.59 5.38
CA LEU A 204 25.56 3.23 4.96
C LEU A 204 25.15 2.83 3.52
N ARG A 205 26.16 2.66 2.66
CA ARG A 205 25.96 2.22 1.29
C ARG A 205 25.44 0.77 1.23
N GLU A 206 25.96 -0.14 2.05
CA GLU A 206 25.48 -1.52 2.12
C GLU A 206 24.02 -1.59 2.61
N ILE A 207 23.68 -0.84 3.67
CA ILE A 207 22.30 -0.72 4.16
C ILE A 207 21.39 -0.22 3.04
N SER A 208 21.81 0.80 2.28
CA SER A 208 20.99 1.40 1.23
C SER A 208 20.74 0.43 0.06
N ILE A 209 21.74 -0.34 -0.34
CA ILE A 209 21.62 -1.38 -1.38
C ILE A 209 20.64 -2.45 -0.93
N GLY A 210 20.81 -3.03 0.26
CA GLY A 210 19.92 -4.07 0.79
C GLY A 210 18.48 -3.58 0.99
N THR A 211 18.31 -2.31 1.40
CA THR A 211 16.99 -1.67 1.52
C THR A 211 16.29 -1.56 0.17
N MET A 212 17.01 -1.12 -0.86
CA MET A 212 16.49 -0.98 -2.22
C MET A 212 16.16 -2.33 -2.86
N GLU A 213 17.01 -3.34 -2.68
CA GLU A 213 16.75 -4.71 -3.12
C GLU A 213 15.50 -5.29 -2.46
N SER A 214 15.32 -5.05 -1.17
CA SER A 214 14.14 -5.48 -0.41
C SER A 214 12.87 -4.80 -0.91
N TRP A 215 12.93 -3.51 -1.29
CA TRP A 215 11.83 -2.80 -1.94
C TRP A 215 11.42 -3.47 -3.25
N PHE A 216 12.36 -3.81 -4.11
CA PHE A 216 12.06 -4.48 -5.38
C PHE A 216 11.56 -5.91 -5.19
N LYS A 217 12.17 -6.65 -4.27
CA LYS A 217 11.73 -8.02 -3.91
C LYS A 217 10.28 -8.02 -3.40
N MET A 218 9.94 -7.07 -2.53
CA MET A 218 8.58 -6.90 -2.01
C MET A 218 7.58 -6.61 -3.14
N ILE A 219 7.87 -5.65 -4.03
CA ILE A 219 6.99 -5.29 -5.15
C ILE A 219 6.80 -6.45 -6.11
N SER A 220 7.88 -7.10 -6.54
CA SER A 220 7.81 -8.18 -7.52
C SER A 220 7.07 -9.40 -6.97
N GLY A 221 7.30 -9.74 -5.70
CA GLY A 221 6.58 -10.81 -5.03
C GLY A 221 5.10 -10.50 -4.83
N ALA A 222 4.77 -9.27 -4.41
CA ALA A 222 3.38 -8.82 -4.26
C ALA A 222 2.61 -8.89 -5.60
N LYS A 223 3.21 -8.49 -6.72
CA LYS A 223 2.62 -8.64 -8.07
C LYS A 223 2.26 -10.08 -8.36
N LYS A 224 3.16 -11.03 -8.09
CA LYS A 224 2.89 -12.46 -8.29
C LYS A 224 1.73 -12.97 -7.44
N ILE A 225 1.62 -12.49 -6.19
CA ILE A 225 0.51 -12.89 -5.32
C ILE A 225 -0.80 -12.30 -5.85
N MET A 226 -0.81 -11.03 -6.29
CA MET A 226 -1.98 -10.36 -6.82
C MET A 226 -2.58 -11.03 -8.06
N GLU A 227 -1.80 -11.80 -8.84
CA GLU A 227 -2.31 -12.58 -9.97
C GLU A 227 -3.39 -13.60 -9.57
N LYS A 228 -3.40 -14.04 -8.31
CA LYS A 228 -4.36 -15.03 -7.78
C LYS A 228 -5.20 -14.48 -6.64
N TYR A 229 -4.65 -13.61 -5.80
CA TYR A 229 -5.33 -13.03 -4.65
C TYR A 229 -5.78 -11.60 -4.98
N GLY A 230 -7.09 -11.42 -5.15
CA GLY A 230 -7.65 -10.14 -5.57
C GLY A 230 -7.38 -9.01 -4.56
N VAL A 231 -7.01 -7.87 -5.09
CA VAL A 231 -6.90 -6.60 -4.37
C VAL A 231 -7.78 -5.59 -5.08
N LEU A 232 -8.55 -4.83 -4.32
CA LEU A 232 -9.50 -3.85 -4.83
C LEU A 232 -9.13 -2.46 -4.32
N THR A 233 -9.24 -1.46 -5.18
CA THR A 233 -9.11 -0.04 -4.84
C THR A 233 -10.40 0.70 -5.12
N CYS A 234 -10.63 1.82 -4.46
CA CYS A 234 -11.77 2.67 -4.75
C CYS A 234 -11.42 3.66 -5.86
N GLY A 235 -12.25 3.75 -6.91
CA GLY A 235 -12.03 4.69 -8.02
C GLY A 235 -12.15 6.18 -7.64
N TYR A 236 -12.46 6.52 -6.38
CA TYR A 236 -12.66 7.89 -5.92
C TYR A 236 -11.82 8.31 -4.72
N CYS A 237 -11.35 7.39 -3.91
CA CYS A 237 -10.52 7.66 -2.74
C CYS A 237 -9.43 6.57 -2.60
N PRO A 238 -8.35 6.80 -1.85
CA PRO A 238 -7.23 5.87 -1.74
C PRO A 238 -7.53 4.66 -0.84
N GLU A 239 -8.79 4.23 -0.74
CA GLU A 239 -9.16 3.06 0.05
C GLU A 239 -8.86 1.78 -0.71
N VAL A 240 -8.22 0.83 -0.02
CA VAL A 240 -7.82 -0.47 -0.55
C VAL A 240 -8.45 -1.58 0.29
N GLN A 241 -8.87 -2.66 -0.36
CA GLN A 241 -9.33 -3.88 0.29
C GLN A 241 -8.67 -5.10 -0.37
N VAL A 242 -7.97 -5.90 0.45
CA VAL A 242 -7.45 -7.19 0.02
C VAL A 242 -8.54 -8.24 0.21
N GLY A 243 -8.80 -9.02 -0.83
CA GLY A 243 -9.82 -10.07 -0.83
C GLY A 243 -10.70 -10.05 -2.08
N PRO A 244 -11.55 -11.05 -2.26
CA PRO A 244 -12.35 -11.23 -3.47
C PRO A 244 -13.46 -10.19 -3.65
N LYS A 245 -13.78 -9.44 -2.58
CA LYS A 245 -14.86 -8.44 -2.59
C LYS A 245 -14.49 -7.24 -1.72
N GLY A 246 -14.82 -6.04 -2.19
CA GLY A 246 -14.68 -4.82 -1.41
C GLY A 246 -15.63 -4.78 -0.20
N HIS A 247 -15.21 -4.14 0.89
CA HIS A 247 -16.04 -3.97 2.09
C HIS A 247 -17.28 -3.07 1.84
N LYS A 248 -18.27 -3.17 2.72
CA LYS A 248 -19.50 -2.37 2.71
C LYS A 248 -19.49 -1.29 3.81
N VAL A 249 -18.34 -0.85 4.24
CA VAL A 249 -18.23 0.20 5.24
C VAL A 249 -18.43 1.55 4.58
N ARG A 250 -19.31 2.37 5.15
CA ARG A 250 -19.67 3.71 4.67
C ARG A 250 -18.64 4.72 5.15
N MET A 251 -17.55 4.88 4.41
CA MET A 251 -16.44 5.75 4.79
C MET A 251 -15.77 6.47 3.61
N CYS A 252 -16.30 6.34 2.39
CA CYS A 252 -15.78 7.08 1.24
C CYS A 252 -16.09 8.57 1.39
N LYS A 253 -15.05 9.39 1.59
CA LYS A 253 -15.14 10.85 1.76
C LYS A 253 -14.84 11.63 0.47
N ALA A 254 -14.76 10.94 -0.66
CA ALA A 254 -14.51 11.57 -1.94
C ALA A 254 -15.70 12.45 -2.37
N THR A 255 -15.46 13.40 -3.26
CA THR A 255 -16.51 14.23 -3.85
C THR A 255 -17.66 13.36 -4.34
N LYS A 256 -18.91 13.79 -4.09
CA LYS A 256 -20.14 13.07 -4.44
C LYS A 256 -20.32 11.72 -3.72
N HIS A 257 -19.68 11.51 -2.57
CA HIS A 257 -19.87 10.29 -1.77
C HIS A 257 -21.33 10.10 -1.33
N GLN A 258 -22.09 11.18 -1.14
CA GLN A 258 -23.51 11.15 -0.77
C GLN A 258 -24.37 10.40 -1.79
N HIS A 259 -24.09 10.52 -3.09
CA HIS A 259 -24.82 9.78 -4.13
C HIS A 259 -24.63 8.25 -4.05
N ARG A 260 -23.64 7.81 -3.29
CA ARG A 260 -23.33 6.40 -3.05
C ARG A 260 -23.50 5.99 -1.58
N ASP A 261 -24.16 6.84 -0.78
CA ASP A 261 -24.36 6.60 0.65
C ASP A 261 -23.02 6.32 1.39
N GLY A 262 -21.95 7.01 1.00
CA GLY A 262 -20.60 6.83 1.56
C GLY A 262 -19.92 5.49 1.18
N LEU A 263 -20.52 4.69 0.30
CA LEU A 263 -19.94 3.44 -0.17
C LEU A 263 -18.83 3.69 -1.20
N HIS A 264 -17.89 2.75 -1.28
CA HIS A 264 -16.79 2.77 -2.25
C HIS A 264 -17.22 2.19 -3.61
N ALA A 265 -16.65 2.74 -4.68
CA ALA A 265 -16.73 2.15 -6.01
C ALA A 265 -15.47 1.32 -6.26
N TRP A 266 -15.59 0.03 -5.97
CA TRP A 266 -14.47 -0.91 -6.03
C TRP A 266 -14.15 -1.30 -7.48
N GLN A 267 -12.87 -1.29 -7.79
CA GLN A 267 -12.26 -1.76 -9.02
C GLN A 267 -10.99 -2.56 -8.71
N GLU A 268 -10.46 -3.28 -9.67
CA GLU A 268 -9.22 -4.01 -9.53
C GLU A 268 -8.06 -3.04 -9.25
N ALA A 269 -7.21 -3.40 -8.29
CA ALA A 269 -6.08 -2.59 -7.88
C ALA A 269 -4.82 -2.95 -8.66
N THR A 270 -3.96 -1.96 -8.85
CA THR A 270 -2.58 -2.14 -9.31
C THR A 270 -1.64 -2.30 -8.12
N ILE A 271 -0.37 -2.64 -8.38
CA ILE A 271 0.64 -2.69 -7.34
C ILE A 271 0.86 -1.32 -6.68
N ASP A 272 0.71 -0.25 -7.43
CA ASP A 272 0.89 1.11 -6.91
C ASP A 272 -0.23 1.50 -5.94
N ASP A 273 -1.43 0.95 -6.07
CA ASP A 273 -2.50 1.11 -5.09
C ASP A 273 -2.19 0.37 -3.77
N LEU A 274 -1.47 -0.77 -3.84
CA LEU A 274 -1.12 -1.58 -2.69
C LEU A 274 0.07 -1.03 -1.89
N VAL A 275 1.10 -0.53 -2.57
CA VAL A 275 2.32 -0.01 -1.94
C VAL A 275 2.37 1.52 -1.92
N ALA A 276 1.52 2.19 -2.69
CA ALA A 276 1.33 3.64 -2.78
C ALA A 276 2.66 4.44 -2.71
N PRO A 277 3.57 4.27 -3.70
CA PRO A 277 4.87 4.91 -3.65
C PRO A 277 4.73 6.44 -3.69
N ASN A 278 5.36 7.13 -2.74
CA ASN A 278 5.49 8.58 -2.79
C ASN A 278 6.61 8.93 -3.76
N TYR A 279 6.30 9.73 -4.80
CA TYR A 279 7.30 10.24 -5.73
C TYR A 279 7.84 11.58 -5.24
N VAL A 280 9.16 11.69 -5.13
CA VAL A 280 9.88 12.89 -4.69
C VAL A 280 10.75 13.42 -5.81
N TRP A 281 11.09 14.72 -5.75
CA TRP A 281 12.04 15.31 -6.65
C TRP A 281 13.44 14.76 -6.39
N HIS A 282 14.13 14.35 -7.45
CA HIS A 282 15.52 13.90 -7.36
C HIS A 282 16.45 15.07 -7.09
N VAL A 283 17.32 14.88 -6.09
CA VAL A 283 18.34 15.86 -5.66
C VAL A 283 19.71 15.34 -6.09
N ARG A 284 20.29 15.95 -7.13
CA ARG A 284 21.60 15.55 -7.68
C ARG A 284 22.75 15.90 -6.75
N ASP A 285 22.70 17.08 -6.19
CA ASP A 285 23.68 17.57 -5.20
C ASP A 285 22.99 17.80 -3.87
N THR A 286 23.26 16.92 -2.92
CA THR A 286 22.67 16.98 -1.57
C THR A 286 23.19 18.14 -0.73
N ASN A 287 24.33 18.71 -1.10
CA ASN A 287 24.94 19.87 -0.45
C ASN A 287 24.68 21.20 -1.22
N GLY A 288 24.01 21.09 -2.37
CA GLY A 288 23.69 22.22 -3.22
C GLY A 288 22.54 23.08 -2.71
N LEU A 289 22.19 24.08 -3.53
CA LEU A 289 21.03 24.93 -3.26
C LEU A 289 19.72 24.16 -3.39
N PRO A 290 18.64 24.59 -2.70
CA PRO A 290 17.32 23.99 -2.86
C PRO A 290 16.88 23.98 -4.32
N LEU A 291 16.12 22.96 -4.72
CA LEU A 291 15.55 22.88 -6.06
C LEU A 291 14.63 24.08 -6.30
N ASP A 292 14.91 24.84 -7.37
CA ASP A 292 14.24 26.10 -7.72
C ASP A 292 12.99 25.85 -8.57
N ASN A 293 11.96 26.64 -8.35
CA ASN A 293 10.74 26.59 -9.14
C ASN A 293 10.94 26.91 -10.63
N LYS A 294 11.85 27.83 -10.97
CA LYS A 294 12.17 28.18 -12.36
C LYS A 294 12.76 27.00 -13.13
N LEU A 295 13.53 26.15 -12.44
CA LEU A 295 14.20 24.99 -13.01
C LEU A 295 13.36 23.69 -12.95
N LYS A 296 12.11 23.76 -12.51
CA LYS A 296 11.22 22.61 -12.32
C LYS A 296 11.20 21.65 -13.52
N ARG A 297 11.23 22.17 -14.74
CA ARG A 297 11.17 21.37 -15.97
C ARG A 297 12.40 20.48 -16.21
N TYR A 298 13.52 20.76 -15.54
CA TYR A 298 14.77 20.01 -15.67
C TYR A 298 14.94 18.94 -14.60
N TYR A 299 14.13 18.96 -13.55
CA TYR A 299 14.21 18.01 -12.47
C TYR A 299 13.38 16.75 -12.77
N GLY A 300 13.89 15.60 -12.33
CA GLY A 300 13.18 14.32 -12.37
C GLY A 300 12.59 13.95 -11.01
N LYS A 301 11.88 12.83 -10.99
CA LYS A 301 11.29 12.26 -9.78
C LYS A 301 11.60 10.78 -9.66
N ALA A 302 11.66 10.29 -8.42
CA ALA A 302 11.78 8.86 -8.11
C ALA A 302 10.88 8.52 -6.91
N PRO A 303 10.56 7.24 -6.67
CA PRO A 303 9.98 6.82 -5.41
C PRO A 303 10.87 7.23 -4.23
N ALA A 304 10.28 7.70 -3.13
CA ALA A 304 11.01 8.21 -1.97
C ALA A 304 12.02 7.19 -1.40
N VAL A 305 11.68 5.91 -1.44
CA VAL A 305 12.60 4.83 -1.01
C VAL A 305 13.84 4.79 -1.91
N VAL A 306 13.65 4.89 -3.22
CA VAL A 306 14.75 4.88 -4.19
C VAL A 306 15.62 6.12 -4.02
N GLU A 307 15.01 7.30 -3.91
CA GLU A 307 15.74 8.55 -3.68
C GLU A 307 16.56 8.51 -2.39
N LEU A 308 15.96 8.01 -1.30
CA LEU A 308 16.64 7.87 0.00
C LEU A 308 17.86 6.93 -0.12
N CYS A 309 17.71 5.78 -0.79
CA CYS A 309 18.80 4.82 -0.97
C CYS A 309 19.91 5.38 -1.88
N VAL A 310 19.54 6.10 -2.95
CA VAL A 310 20.52 6.72 -3.85
C VAL A 310 21.33 7.78 -3.13
N GLN A 311 20.69 8.65 -2.32
CA GLN A 311 21.42 9.63 -1.49
C GLN A 311 22.30 8.98 -0.43
N ALA A 312 21.99 7.74 -0.02
CA ALA A 312 22.83 6.94 0.89
C ALA A 312 23.96 6.16 0.18
N GLY A 313 24.12 6.33 -1.13
CA GLY A 313 25.20 5.74 -1.92
C GLY A 313 24.84 4.48 -2.69
N ALA A 314 23.58 4.06 -2.73
CA ALA A 314 23.14 3.00 -3.63
C ALA A 314 23.20 3.45 -5.10
N PRO A 315 23.51 2.54 -6.05
CA PRO A 315 23.48 2.88 -7.47
C PRO A 315 22.04 3.18 -7.92
N VAL A 316 21.89 4.12 -8.86
CA VAL A 316 20.59 4.42 -9.46
C VAL A 316 20.12 3.22 -10.29
N PRO A 317 18.91 2.67 -10.01
CA PRO A 317 18.38 1.57 -10.81
C PRO A 317 18.04 2.02 -12.25
N ASP A 318 18.34 1.19 -13.24
CA ASP A 318 18.16 1.53 -14.65
C ASP A 318 16.74 1.96 -15.00
N GLN A 319 15.74 1.33 -14.39
CA GLN A 319 14.33 1.68 -14.59
C GLN A 319 13.94 3.09 -14.15
N TYR A 320 14.73 3.76 -13.31
CA TYR A 320 14.46 5.12 -12.83
C TYR A 320 15.37 6.19 -13.43
N ARG A 321 16.41 5.83 -14.21
CA ARG A 321 17.35 6.79 -14.81
C ARG A 321 16.66 7.88 -15.63
N SER A 322 15.73 7.50 -16.51
CA SER A 322 14.96 8.44 -17.32
C SER A 322 13.99 9.30 -16.46
N MET A 323 13.36 8.71 -15.47
CA MET A 323 12.44 9.42 -14.56
C MET A 323 13.19 10.44 -13.69
N MET A 324 14.40 10.12 -13.26
CA MET A 324 15.29 10.99 -12.49
C MET A 324 15.98 12.03 -13.39
N ARG A 325 15.81 11.94 -14.72
CA ARG A 325 16.38 12.83 -15.71
C ARG A 325 17.89 13.03 -15.55
N LEU A 326 18.63 11.96 -15.34
CA LEU A 326 20.07 11.99 -15.14
C LEU A 326 20.83 12.43 -16.40
N ASP A 327 20.20 12.31 -17.57
CA ASP A 327 20.67 12.75 -18.89
C ASP A 327 20.52 14.26 -19.14
N VAL A 328 19.76 14.97 -18.30
CA VAL A 328 19.48 16.41 -18.44
C VAL A 328 20.34 17.20 -17.49
N VAL A 329 21.14 18.13 -17.98
CA VAL A 329 21.90 19.07 -17.18
C VAL A 329 21.00 20.31 -16.95
N PRO A 330 20.58 20.62 -15.71
CA PRO A 330 19.86 21.86 -15.46
C PRO A 330 20.82 23.04 -15.62
N PRO A 331 20.38 24.17 -16.20
CA PRO A 331 21.20 25.39 -16.24
C PRO A 331 21.38 25.95 -14.82
N ASP A 332 22.43 26.75 -14.64
CA ASP A 332 22.63 27.50 -13.40
C ASP A 332 21.54 28.57 -13.21
N ARG A 333 21.38 29.07 -11.98
CA ARG A 333 20.29 30.02 -11.65
C ARG A 333 20.33 31.33 -12.44
N ASP A 334 21.52 31.77 -12.77
CA ASP A 334 21.79 32.96 -13.60
C ASP A 334 21.64 32.70 -15.10
N GLU A 335 21.69 31.44 -15.52
CA GLU A 335 21.49 31.05 -16.92
C GLU A 335 20.01 30.76 -17.27
N VAL A 336 19.12 30.70 -16.27
CA VAL A 336 17.70 30.31 -16.46
C VAL A 336 16.99 31.18 -17.48
N ASP A 337 17.30 32.48 -17.50
CA ASP A 337 16.67 33.46 -18.38
C ASP A 337 17.28 33.44 -19.81
N LEU A 338 18.38 32.69 -20.01
CA LEU A 338 19.05 32.49 -21.30
C LEU A 338 18.54 31.21 -22.04
N VAL A 339 17.86 30.32 -21.31
CA VAL A 339 17.37 29.05 -21.84
C VAL A 339 15.87 29.13 -22.07
N ALA A 340 15.46 29.31 -23.34
CA ALA A 340 14.08 29.45 -23.76
C ALA A 340 13.29 28.13 -23.66
#